data_5c00528e2010bc7f7ea2c6809c4bc71e
#
_entry.id   5c00528e2010bc7f7ea2c6809c4bc71e
#
_cell.length_a   1.000
_cell.length_b   1.000
_cell.length_c   1.000
_cell.angle_alpha   90.00
_cell.angle_beta   90.00
_cell.angle_gamma   90.00
#
_symmetry.space_group_name_H-M   'P 1'
#
loop_
_entity.id
_entity.type
_entity.pdbx_description
1 polymer ?
#
loop_
_entity_poly.entity_id
_entity_poly.type
_entity_poly.pdbx_seq_one_letter_code
_entity_poly.pdbx_strand_id
1 'polypeptide(L)'
;MTKHSTRRRFLKHMTLGLGITAIGGSFVWWASAPAEAPQRKTPSGDLLETVPPGQLPSFARKGGPKVEAIYRYAVEHGELLQYIPCVCGCGAIGHQHNADCYVAERLPDGGITFTSHGAL
;
A
#
# COMPACT_ATOMS: atom_id res chain seq x y z
N MET A 1 64.10 -24.15 25.50
CA MET A 1 63.37 -24.26 24.23
C MET A 1 61.92 -23.93 24.46
N THR A 2 61.53 -22.77 24.02
CA THR A 2 60.38 -22.05 24.48
C THR A 2 59.24 -22.11 23.49
N LYS A 3 58.13 -22.68 23.88
CA LYS A 3 56.86 -22.72 23.15
C LYS A 3 55.84 -21.82 23.84
N HIS A 4 55.95 -20.52 23.65
CA HIS A 4 54.92 -19.58 24.09
C HIS A 4 54.75 -18.43 23.08
N SER A 5 54.21 -18.70 21.90
CA SER A 5 53.95 -17.60 20.97
C SER A 5 52.67 -17.71 20.15
N THR A 6 51.82 -18.71 20.37
CA THR A 6 50.66 -18.93 19.47
C THR A 6 49.34 -18.49 20.07
N ARG A 7 49.25 -18.22 21.38
CA ARG A 7 47.99 -17.85 22.03
C ARG A 7 47.65 -16.36 22.02
N ARG A 8 48.61 -15.47 21.77
CA ARG A 8 48.39 -14.03 21.76
C ARG A 8 47.97 -13.46 20.42
N ARG A 9 48.08 -14.20 19.33
CA ARG A 9 47.66 -13.75 18.01
C ARG A 9 46.20 -14.09 17.69
N PHE A 10 45.59 -15.04 18.39
CA PHE A 10 44.21 -15.45 18.16
C PHE A 10 43.18 -14.48 18.76
N LEU A 11 43.53 -13.73 19.82
CA LEU A 11 42.64 -12.80 20.46
C LEU A 11 42.56 -11.42 19.77
N LYS A 12 43.45 -11.11 18.83
CA LYS A 12 43.42 -9.81 18.11
C LYS A 12 42.49 -9.76 16.91
N HIS A 13 41.97 -10.89 16.45
CA HIS A 13 41.10 -10.94 15.29
C HIS A 13 39.60 -11.15 15.65
N MET A 14 39.25 -11.34 16.92
CA MET A 14 37.86 -11.53 17.35
C MET A 14 37.13 -10.26 17.73
N THR A 15 37.80 -9.12 17.80
CA THR A 15 37.15 -7.85 18.19
C THR A 15 36.78 -6.94 17.03
N LEU A 16 37.04 -7.35 15.78
CA LEU A 16 36.67 -6.53 14.60
C LEU A 16 35.40 -7.01 13.89
N GLY A 17 34.78 -8.10 14.35
CA GLY A 17 33.63 -8.72 13.66
C GLY A 17 32.25 -8.33 14.20
N LEU A 18 32.15 -7.61 15.31
CA LEU A 18 30.87 -7.34 15.98
C LEU A 18 30.33 -5.93 15.82
N GLY A 19 31.01 -5.08 15.06
CA GLY A 19 30.65 -3.66 14.92
C GLY A 19 29.82 -3.28 13.68
N ILE A 20 29.63 -4.18 12.72
CA ILE A 20 29.07 -3.82 11.40
C ILE A 20 27.62 -4.28 11.21
N THR A 21 27.09 -5.15 12.05
CA THR A 21 25.73 -5.69 11.90
C THR A 21 24.61 -4.81 12.47
N ALA A 22 24.93 -3.80 13.24
CA ALA A 22 23.89 -2.92 13.85
C ALA A 22 23.44 -1.74 12.96
N ILE A 23 24.21 -1.38 11.94
CA ILE A 23 23.91 -0.21 11.09
C ILE A 23 23.08 -0.60 9.85
N GLY A 24 23.15 -1.85 9.40
CA GLY A 24 22.44 -2.33 8.22
C GLY A 24 20.95 -2.55 8.41
N GLY A 25 20.49 -2.87 9.62
CA GLY A 25 19.09 -3.22 9.87
C GLY A 25 18.14 -2.02 9.92
N SER A 26 18.62 -0.86 10.34
CA SER A 26 17.78 0.34 10.46
C SER A 26 17.60 1.07 9.13
N PHE A 27 18.51 0.90 8.18
CA PHE A 27 18.44 1.57 6.88
C PHE A 27 17.48 0.90 5.90
N VAL A 28 17.31 -0.43 6.02
CA VAL A 28 16.43 -1.21 5.13
C VAL A 28 14.95 -0.95 5.44
N TRP A 29 14.62 -0.61 6.68
CA TRP A 29 13.22 -0.38 7.06
C TRP A 29 12.68 0.98 6.58
N TRP A 30 13.51 1.96 6.41
CA TRP A 30 13.08 3.27 5.92
C TRP A 30 12.96 3.34 4.39
N ALA A 31 13.68 2.48 3.67
CA ALA A 31 13.57 2.39 2.21
C ALA A 31 12.32 1.63 1.72
N SER A 32 11.54 1.04 2.64
CA SER A 32 10.38 0.20 2.32
C SER A 32 9.04 0.90 2.56
N ALA A 33 9.01 2.22 2.73
CA ALA A 33 7.75 2.94 2.67
C ALA A 33 7.17 2.74 1.25
N PRO A 34 5.95 2.18 1.10
CA PRO A 34 5.37 2.00 -0.22
C PRO A 34 5.26 3.38 -0.88
N ALA A 35 5.88 3.53 -2.04
CA ALA A 35 5.73 4.72 -2.85
C ALA A 35 4.23 4.93 -3.10
N GLU A 36 3.72 6.14 -2.88
CA GLU A 36 2.33 6.45 -3.23
C GLU A 36 2.16 6.22 -4.74
N ALA A 37 1.15 5.43 -5.10
CA ALA A 37 0.84 5.18 -6.49
C ALA A 37 0.46 6.50 -7.20
N PRO A 38 0.82 6.66 -8.48
CA PRO A 38 0.49 7.88 -9.21
C PRO A 38 -1.02 8.07 -9.26
N GLN A 39 -1.46 9.28 -8.88
CA GLN A 39 -2.87 9.65 -8.90
C GLN A 39 -3.21 10.41 -10.18
N ARG A 40 -4.35 10.07 -10.77
CA ARG A 40 -4.97 10.82 -11.87
C ARG A 40 -6.22 11.52 -11.37
N LYS A 41 -6.47 12.74 -11.81
CA LYS A 41 -7.71 13.46 -11.55
C LYS A 41 -8.66 13.32 -12.72
N THR A 42 -9.92 12.98 -12.42
CA THR A 42 -10.99 12.92 -13.41
C THR A 42 -11.51 14.33 -13.73
N PRO A 43 -12.27 14.52 -14.82
CA PRO A 43 -12.96 15.80 -15.09
C PRO A 43 -13.99 16.15 -14.01
N SER A 44 -14.57 15.18 -13.32
CA SER A 44 -15.49 15.38 -12.18
C SER A 44 -14.78 15.82 -10.90
N GLY A 45 -13.43 15.75 -10.88
CA GLY A 45 -12.63 16.14 -9.73
C GLY A 45 -12.17 15.00 -8.84
N ASP A 46 -12.66 13.79 -9.08
CA ASP A 46 -12.26 12.59 -8.33
C ASP A 46 -10.82 12.20 -8.61
N LEU A 47 -10.17 11.62 -7.61
CA LEU A 47 -8.83 11.04 -7.76
C LEU A 47 -8.98 9.56 -8.14
N LEU A 48 -8.22 9.14 -9.14
CA LEU A 48 -8.03 7.74 -9.49
C LEU A 48 -6.64 7.31 -9.06
N GLU A 49 -6.56 6.19 -8.34
CA GLU A 49 -5.30 5.61 -7.89
C GLU A 49 -5.31 4.09 -8.15
N THR A 50 -4.33 3.62 -8.92
CA THR A 50 -4.17 2.19 -9.19
C THR A 50 -3.18 1.61 -8.22
N VAL A 51 -3.58 0.57 -7.50
CA VAL A 51 -2.74 -0.11 -6.50
C VAL A 51 -2.64 -1.61 -6.76
N PRO A 52 -1.55 -2.26 -6.33
CA PRO A 52 -1.39 -3.70 -6.39
C PRO A 52 -2.48 -4.45 -5.61
N PRO A 53 -2.65 -5.77 -5.87
CA PRO A 53 -3.59 -6.61 -5.14
C PRO A 53 -3.43 -6.51 -3.62
N GLY A 54 -4.55 -6.42 -2.89
CA GLY A 54 -4.57 -6.38 -1.43
C GLY A 54 -4.24 -5.02 -0.80
N GLN A 55 -3.85 -4.03 -1.60
CA GLN A 55 -3.60 -2.68 -1.11
C GLN A 55 -4.84 -1.78 -1.24
N LEU A 56 -4.89 -0.74 -0.42
CA LEU A 56 -5.89 0.33 -0.49
C LEU A 56 -5.25 1.62 -1.01
N PRO A 57 -6.04 2.48 -1.69
CA PRO A 57 -5.53 3.75 -2.19
C PRO A 57 -5.15 4.70 -1.05
N SER A 58 -4.24 5.62 -1.32
CA SER A 58 -3.72 6.53 -0.31
C SER A 58 -4.80 7.44 0.28
N PHE A 59 -5.76 7.87 -0.53
CA PHE A 59 -6.87 8.70 -0.06
C PHE A 59 -7.80 7.95 0.90
N ALA A 60 -8.00 6.63 0.73
CA ALA A 60 -8.78 5.84 1.68
C ALA A 60 -8.04 5.72 3.02
N ARG A 61 -6.73 5.48 3.00
CA ARG A 61 -5.90 5.44 4.22
C ARG A 61 -5.88 6.79 4.95
N LYS A 62 -5.78 7.90 4.20
CA LYS A 62 -5.83 9.27 4.74
C LYS A 62 -7.20 9.61 5.34
N GLY A 63 -8.27 9.01 4.82
CA GLY A 63 -9.64 9.14 5.34
C GLY A 63 -9.89 8.45 6.67
N GLY A 64 -8.96 7.60 7.10
CA GLY A 64 -9.00 6.91 8.39
C GLY A 64 -9.74 5.57 8.35
N PRO A 65 -9.81 4.86 9.50
CA PRO A 65 -10.20 3.46 9.55
C PRO A 65 -11.62 3.18 9.04
N LYS A 66 -12.53 4.14 9.15
CA LYS A 66 -13.90 4.00 8.65
C LYS A 66 -13.94 4.00 7.13
N VAL A 67 -13.18 4.90 6.49
CA VAL A 67 -13.07 4.98 5.03
C VAL A 67 -12.34 3.76 4.49
N GLU A 68 -11.25 3.35 5.11
CA GLU A 68 -10.55 2.11 4.77
C GLU A 68 -11.48 0.88 4.79
N ALA A 69 -12.29 0.74 5.83
CA ALA A 69 -13.23 -0.37 5.96
C ALA A 69 -14.25 -0.40 4.83
N ILE A 70 -14.77 0.77 4.41
CA ILE A 70 -15.72 0.87 3.30
C ILE A 70 -15.06 0.46 1.98
N TYR A 71 -13.85 0.93 1.69
CA TYR A 71 -13.14 0.55 0.47
C TYR A 71 -12.77 -0.94 0.44
N ARG A 72 -12.38 -1.50 1.57
CA ARG A 72 -12.14 -2.94 1.71
C ARG A 72 -13.41 -3.75 1.44
N TYR A 73 -14.52 -3.33 2.04
CA TYR A 73 -15.83 -3.94 1.79
C TYR A 73 -16.20 -3.89 0.29
N ALA A 74 -15.99 -2.76 -0.37
CA ALA A 74 -16.28 -2.62 -1.80
C ALA A 74 -15.43 -3.53 -2.70
N VAL A 75 -14.20 -3.84 -2.30
CA VAL A 75 -13.36 -4.83 -2.99
C VAL A 75 -13.90 -6.24 -2.81
N GLU A 76 -14.26 -6.59 -1.58
CA GLU A 76 -14.68 -7.95 -1.19
C GLU A 76 -16.10 -8.29 -1.64
N HIS A 77 -16.97 -7.29 -1.71
CA HIS A 77 -18.41 -7.45 -1.98
C HIS A 77 -18.89 -6.65 -3.21
N GLY A 78 -18.00 -6.45 -4.19
CA GLY A 78 -18.31 -5.68 -5.39
C GLY A 78 -19.52 -6.22 -6.16
N GLU A 79 -19.69 -7.55 -6.21
CA GLU A 79 -20.85 -8.18 -6.84
C GLU A 79 -22.17 -7.83 -6.15
N LEU A 80 -22.17 -7.66 -4.82
CA LEU A 80 -23.35 -7.24 -4.07
C LEU A 80 -23.68 -5.77 -4.33
N LEU A 81 -22.66 -4.91 -4.38
CA LEU A 81 -22.82 -3.49 -4.59
C LEU A 81 -23.34 -3.13 -5.98
N GLN A 82 -23.21 -4.02 -6.96
CA GLN A 82 -23.78 -3.86 -8.30
C GLN A 82 -25.33 -3.87 -8.31
N TYR A 83 -25.96 -4.50 -7.33
CA TYR A 83 -27.42 -4.52 -7.20
C TYR A 83 -27.98 -3.29 -6.49
N ILE A 84 -27.11 -2.43 -5.93
CA ILE A 84 -27.49 -1.21 -5.25
C ILE A 84 -27.36 -0.05 -6.24
N PRO A 85 -28.46 0.57 -6.69
CA PRO A 85 -28.39 1.69 -7.63
C PRO A 85 -27.65 2.87 -7.01
N CYS A 86 -26.87 3.59 -7.81
CA CYS A 86 -26.27 4.84 -7.38
C CYS A 86 -27.32 5.95 -7.39
N VAL A 87 -27.69 6.46 -6.21
CA VAL A 87 -28.73 7.49 -6.03
C VAL A 87 -28.16 8.85 -5.64
N CYS A 88 -26.83 8.99 -5.63
CA CYS A 88 -26.17 10.25 -5.24
C CYS A 88 -26.16 11.33 -6.33
N GLY A 89 -26.76 11.07 -7.50
CA GLY A 89 -26.74 11.99 -8.64
C GLY A 89 -25.54 11.81 -9.57
N CYS A 90 -24.66 10.85 -9.32
CA CYS A 90 -23.45 10.60 -10.11
C CYS A 90 -23.70 9.86 -11.44
N GLY A 91 -24.95 9.60 -11.83
CA GLY A 91 -25.28 9.04 -13.13
C GLY A 91 -24.74 9.87 -14.32
N ALA A 92 -24.61 11.18 -14.14
CA ALA A 92 -24.05 12.10 -15.13
C ALA A 92 -22.55 11.85 -15.43
N ILE A 93 -21.82 11.22 -14.50
CA ILE A 93 -20.40 10.83 -14.65
C ILE A 93 -20.24 9.34 -14.96
N GLY A 94 -21.36 8.64 -15.22
CA GLY A 94 -21.35 7.24 -15.67
C GLY A 94 -21.53 6.20 -14.56
N HIS A 95 -21.76 6.60 -13.31
CA HIS A 95 -22.03 5.65 -12.23
C HIS A 95 -23.43 5.05 -12.38
N GLN A 96 -23.53 3.74 -12.43
CA GLN A 96 -24.78 3.01 -12.54
C GLN A 96 -25.19 2.38 -11.19
N HIS A 97 -24.21 1.96 -10.41
CA HIS A 97 -24.40 1.27 -9.14
C HIS A 97 -23.37 1.71 -8.09
N ASN A 98 -23.62 1.31 -6.85
CA ASN A 98 -22.83 1.77 -5.72
C ASN A 98 -21.35 1.34 -5.78
N ALA A 99 -21.03 0.22 -6.44
CA ALA A 99 -19.65 -0.20 -6.62
C ALA A 99 -18.79 0.83 -7.37
N ASP A 100 -19.39 1.57 -8.33
CA ASP A 100 -18.70 2.57 -9.15
C ASP A 100 -18.19 3.76 -8.33
N CYS A 101 -18.75 3.97 -7.13
CA CYS A 101 -18.29 5.02 -6.21
C CYS A 101 -16.95 4.72 -5.55
N TYR A 102 -16.48 3.47 -5.62
CA TYR A 102 -15.26 3.01 -4.94
C TYR A 102 -14.24 2.41 -5.91
N VAL A 103 -14.70 1.56 -6.83
CA VAL A 103 -13.85 0.79 -7.76
C VAL A 103 -14.15 1.22 -9.19
N ALA A 104 -13.19 1.88 -9.81
CA ALA A 104 -13.31 2.31 -11.21
C ALA A 104 -12.96 1.19 -12.19
N GLU A 105 -11.97 0.33 -11.84
CA GLU A 105 -11.50 -0.74 -12.73
C GLU A 105 -10.82 -1.85 -11.93
N ARG A 106 -11.01 -3.10 -12.37
CA ARG A 106 -10.24 -4.26 -11.91
C ARG A 106 -9.33 -4.73 -13.04
N LEU A 107 -8.03 -4.78 -12.76
CA LEU A 107 -7.02 -5.12 -13.75
C LEU A 107 -6.80 -6.65 -13.84
N PRO A 108 -6.34 -7.17 -15.00
CA PRO A 108 -6.11 -8.61 -15.18
C PRO A 108 -5.03 -9.20 -14.25
N ASP A 109 -4.10 -8.38 -13.78
CA ASP A 109 -3.04 -8.75 -12.82
C ASP A 109 -3.51 -8.77 -11.36
N GLY A 110 -4.80 -8.47 -11.13
CA GLY A 110 -5.41 -8.37 -9.82
C GLY A 110 -5.27 -6.98 -9.18
N GLY A 111 -4.59 -6.04 -9.81
CA GLY A 111 -4.56 -4.65 -9.40
C GLY A 111 -5.94 -3.99 -9.48
N ILE A 112 -6.13 -2.93 -8.73
CA ILE A 112 -7.41 -2.22 -8.67
C ILE A 112 -7.18 -0.72 -8.83
N THR A 113 -7.92 -0.11 -9.75
CA THR A 113 -8.05 1.34 -9.84
C THR A 113 -9.24 1.79 -9.00
N PHE A 114 -8.96 2.52 -7.95
CA PHE A 114 -9.97 3.11 -7.07
C PHE A 114 -10.31 4.53 -7.48
N THR A 115 -11.52 4.97 -7.15
CA THR A 115 -11.94 6.36 -7.24
C THR A 115 -12.18 6.94 -5.84
N SER A 116 -11.84 8.22 -5.63
CA SER A 116 -12.06 8.90 -4.35
C SER A 116 -13.52 9.30 -4.13
N HIS A 117 -14.40 9.06 -5.09
CA HIS A 117 -15.80 9.52 -5.04
C HIS A 117 -16.52 9.09 -3.76
N GLY A 118 -16.32 7.85 -3.32
CA GLY A 118 -16.90 7.32 -2.09
C GLY A 118 -16.20 7.75 -0.79
N ALA A 119 -15.13 8.54 -0.88
CA ALA A 119 -14.35 9.03 0.28
C ALA A 119 -14.64 10.52 0.60
N LEU A 120 -15.47 11.20 -0.21
CA LEU A 120 -15.80 12.63 -0.09
C LEU A 120 -17.00 12.88 0.80
#